data_269d15b592647e3d603ae7e0e12e90b3
#
_entry.id   269d15b592647e3d603ae7e0e12e90b3
#
_cell.length_a   1.000
_cell.length_b   1.000
_cell.length_c   1.000
_cell.angle_alpha   90.00
_cell.angle_beta   90.00
_cell.angle_gamma   90.00
#
_symmetry.space_group_name_H-M   'P 1'
#
loop_
_entity.id
_entity.type
_entity.pdbx_description
1 polymer ?
#
loop_
_entity_poly.entity_id
_entity_poly.type
_entity_poly.pdbx_seq_one_letter_code
_entity_poly.pdbx_strand_id
1 'polypeptide(L)'
;GKDGLTLLNDRPVNAETPPHLLDDPITPTNRHFIRNNGLLPFDDLDPETWTLSIDGLVDTPMEMTIADMREQFEVVTMALTLECGGNGRAFFDPPASGNQWTLGAVACSEWTGVRLRDVLEAAGVQDGAIYTAHYGADVHLSGDPDRLPISRGLPIEKAMTDNVLIAFEMNGGPLHPMNGAPVRLVVPGWPGSCSQKWLTRIQLRDVVHDGPKMTGRSYRVPAYQVAPGQEVPDEDFEIIERMP
;
A
#
# COMPACT_ATOMS: atom_id res chain seq x y z
N GLY A 1 20.25 -1.27 -5.62
CA GLY A 1 19.74 -2.62 -5.55
C GLY A 1 19.15 -2.97 -4.21
N LYS A 2 18.65 -4.20 -4.13
CA LYS A 2 18.14 -4.81 -2.91
C LYS A 2 19.12 -5.89 -2.50
N ASP A 3 19.73 -5.75 -1.31
CA ASP A 3 20.83 -6.60 -0.88
C ASP A 3 20.46 -7.39 0.37
N GLY A 4 20.79 -8.68 0.38
CA GLY A 4 20.64 -9.54 1.55
C GLY A 4 19.20 -9.90 1.92
N LEU A 5 18.19 -9.61 1.08
CA LEU A 5 16.82 -10.05 1.30
C LEU A 5 16.66 -11.55 1.04
N THR A 6 15.81 -12.20 1.82
CA THR A 6 15.38 -13.58 1.59
C THR A 6 14.24 -13.61 0.58
N LEU A 7 14.48 -14.17 -0.61
CA LEU A 7 13.46 -14.33 -1.64
C LEU A 7 12.45 -15.42 -1.22
N LEU A 8 11.16 -15.05 -1.20
CA LEU A 8 10.07 -16.00 -0.92
C LEU A 8 9.34 -16.42 -2.20
N ASN A 9 9.31 -15.55 -3.20
CA ASN A 9 8.64 -15.76 -4.48
C ASN A 9 9.26 -14.87 -5.55
N ASP A 10 9.47 -15.40 -6.76
CA ASP A 10 10.06 -14.69 -7.89
C ASP A 10 9.02 -14.10 -8.86
N ARG A 11 7.77 -14.60 -8.81
CA ARG A 11 6.68 -14.10 -9.67
C ARG A 11 5.33 -14.07 -8.93
N PRO A 12 4.88 -12.92 -8.43
CA PRO A 12 5.60 -11.65 -8.37
C PRO A 12 6.75 -11.72 -7.34
N VAL A 13 7.76 -10.88 -7.51
CA VAL A 13 8.88 -10.82 -6.56
C VAL A 13 8.37 -10.43 -5.19
N ASN A 14 8.62 -11.29 -4.20
CA ASN A 14 8.37 -11.03 -2.79
C ASN A 14 9.60 -11.48 -1.99
N ALA A 15 10.11 -10.60 -1.14
CA ALA A 15 11.32 -10.86 -0.37
C ALA A 15 11.25 -10.17 0.98
N GLU A 16 11.65 -10.86 2.04
CA GLU A 16 11.70 -10.31 3.40
C GLU A 16 13.11 -9.92 3.82
N THR A 17 13.18 -9.00 4.75
CA THR A 17 14.43 -8.66 5.42
C THR A 17 14.75 -9.73 6.47
N PRO A 18 15.91 -10.37 6.44
CA PRO A 18 16.32 -11.25 7.54
C PRO A 18 16.23 -10.51 8.88
N PRO A 19 15.62 -11.08 9.94
CA PRO A 19 15.35 -10.35 11.19
C PRO A 19 16.59 -9.72 11.83
N HIS A 20 17.76 -10.34 11.71
CA HIS A 20 19.02 -9.80 12.24
C HIS A 20 19.57 -8.57 11.48
N LEU A 21 18.92 -8.18 10.37
CA LEU A 21 19.22 -6.96 9.61
C LEU A 21 18.18 -5.85 9.84
N LEU A 22 17.25 -6.04 10.78
CA LEU A 22 16.25 -5.05 11.22
C LEU A 22 16.70 -4.38 12.53
N ASP A 23 17.96 -4.05 12.64
CA ASP A 23 18.59 -3.46 13.84
C ASP A 23 18.74 -1.92 13.77
N ASP A 24 18.51 -1.33 12.60
CA ASP A 24 18.54 0.12 12.41
C ASP A 24 17.18 0.76 12.75
N PRO A 25 17.14 1.96 13.40
CA PRO A 25 15.88 2.67 13.67
C PRO A 25 15.18 3.10 12.38
N ILE A 26 15.92 3.37 11.30
CA ILE A 26 15.41 3.57 9.94
C ILE A 26 15.98 2.45 9.08
N THR A 27 15.10 1.62 8.54
CA THR A 27 15.48 0.51 7.66
C THR A 27 16.08 1.05 6.36
N PRO A 28 17.34 0.72 6.03
CA PRO A 28 17.95 1.17 4.78
C PRO A 28 17.14 0.73 3.55
N THR A 29 17.09 1.57 2.52
CA THR A 29 16.29 1.33 1.31
C THR A 29 16.59 -0.02 0.65
N ASN A 30 17.86 -0.44 0.63
CA ASN A 30 18.26 -1.74 0.09
C ASN A 30 17.80 -2.94 0.93
N ARG A 31 17.48 -2.73 2.22
CA ARG A 31 16.95 -3.75 3.14
C ARG A 31 15.44 -3.69 3.35
N HIS A 32 14.75 -2.65 2.88
CA HIS A 32 13.29 -2.60 2.98
C HIS A 32 12.65 -3.74 2.20
N PHE A 33 11.79 -4.53 2.83
CA PHE A 33 11.16 -5.71 2.24
C PHE A 33 10.39 -5.40 0.94
N ILE A 34 10.18 -6.43 0.12
CA ILE A 34 9.43 -6.33 -1.14
C ILE A 34 8.17 -7.15 -1.04
N ARG A 35 7.01 -6.51 -1.24
CA ARG A 35 5.71 -7.18 -1.36
C ARG A 35 4.96 -6.70 -2.60
N ASN A 36 4.76 -7.62 -3.55
CA ASN A 36 4.02 -7.37 -4.78
C ASN A 36 2.83 -8.33 -4.92
N ASN A 37 1.71 -7.84 -5.44
CA ASN A 37 0.57 -8.65 -5.86
C ASN A 37 0.58 -8.90 -7.38
N GLY A 38 1.13 -7.97 -8.14
CA GLY A 38 1.34 -8.01 -9.57
C GLY A 38 2.81 -7.90 -9.95
N LEU A 39 3.06 -7.76 -11.24
CA LEU A 39 4.37 -7.45 -11.81
C LEU A 39 4.60 -5.95 -11.74
N LEU A 40 5.87 -5.55 -11.77
CA LEU A 40 6.22 -4.14 -11.94
C LEU A 40 5.58 -3.61 -13.23
N PRO A 41 5.22 -2.33 -13.28
CA PRO A 41 4.86 -1.68 -14.54
C PRO A 41 5.96 -1.90 -15.59
N PHE A 42 5.55 -2.17 -16.83
CA PHE A 42 6.49 -2.35 -17.94
C PHE A 42 6.87 -1.01 -18.58
N ASP A 43 6.04 0.01 -18.33
CA ASP A 43 6.23 1.35 -18.88
C ASP A 43 7.23 2.16 -18.05
N ASP A 44 7.58 3.31 -18.59
CA ASP A 44 8.55 4.20 -17.99
C ASP A 44 8.08 4.69 -16.61
N LEU A 45 8.90 4.49 -15.59
CA LEU A 45 8.70 4.99 -14.24
C LEU A 45 9.32 6.39 -14.09
N ASP A 46 9.23 7.21 -15.13
CA ASP A 46 9.79 8.55 -15.14
C ASP A 46 9.01 9.47 -14.18
N PRO A 47 9.65 9.99 -13.12
CA PRO A 47 9.03 10.87 -12.16
C PRO A 47 8.58 12.22 -12.76
N GLU A 48 9.19 12.66 -13.88
CA GLU A 48 8.86 13.93 -14.51
C GLU A 48 7.52 13.90 -15.28
N THR A 49 7.12 12.71 -15.74
CA THR A 49 5.90 12.53 -16.55
C THR A 49 4.81 11.78 -15.81
N TRP A 50 5.10 11.24 -14.62
CA TRP A 50 4.11 10.51 -13.84
C TRP A 50 3.01 11.42 -13.32
N THR A 51 1.75 11.03 -13.52
CA THR A 51 0.58 11.74 -13.02
C THR A 51 -0.20 10.92 -12.00
N LEU A 52 -0.81 11.61 -11.04
CA LEU A 52 -1.76 11.09 -10.08
C LEU A 52 -3.09 11.81 -10.24
N SER A 53 -4.16 11.04 -10.47
CA SER A 53 -5.53 11.57 -10.54
C SER A 53 -6.26 11.43 -9.20
N ILE A 54 -7.00 12.47 -8.82
CA ILE A 54 -7.96 12.48 -7.71
C ILE A 54 -9.34 12.76 -8.31
N ASP A 55 -10.29 11.84 -8.14
CA ASP A 55 -11.63 11.97 -8.72
C ASP A 55 -12.73 11.27 -7.90
N GLY A 56 -13.92 11.10 -8.49
CA GLY A 56 -15.10 10.55 -7.83
C GLY A 56 -15.88 11.63 -7.09
N LEU A 57 -16.19 11.43 -5.83
CA LEU A 57 -16.97 12.36 -5.00
C LEU A 57 -16.09 13.50 -4.46
N VAL A 58 -15.58 14.31 -5.38
CA VAL A 58 -14.85 15.56 -5.13
C VAL A 58 -15.48 16.72 -5.90
N ASP A 59 -15.35 17.93 -5.39
CA ASP A 59 -15.85 19.14 -6.07
C ASP A 59 -15.02 19.49 -7.30
N THR A 60 -13.70 19.33 -7.20
CA THR A 60 -12.74 19.64 -8.25
C THR A 60 -11.81 18.45 -8.48
N PRO A 61 -12.08 17.61 -9.49
CA PRO A 61 -11.13 16.56 -9.89
C PRO A 61 -9.76 17.16 -10.24
N MET A 62 -8.70 16.47 -9.82
CA MET A 62 -7.32 16.93 -10.01
C MET A 62 -6.50 15.87 -10.76
N GLU A 63 -5.56 16.33 -11.57
CA GLU A 63 -4.48 15.52 -12.09
C GLU A 63 -3.18 16.28 -11.83
N MET A 64 -2.20 15.63 -11.20
CA MET A 64 -1.01 16.29 -10.70
C MET A 64 0.24 15.47 -10.99
N THR A 65 1.31 16.15 -11.40
CA THR A 65 2.66 15.62 -11.39
C THR A 65 3.30 15.73 -10.02
N ILE A 66 4.48 15.14 -9.82
CA ILE A 66 5.26 15.33 -8.58
C ILE A 66 5.64 16.82 -8.41
N ALA A 67 5.94 17.51 -9.52
CA ALA A 67 6.24 18.94 -9.50
C ALA A 67 5.04 19.76 -9.00
N ASP A 68 3.84 19.48 -9.51
CA ASP A 68 2.61 20.13 -9.05
C ASP A 68 2.34 19.87 -7.56
N MET A 69 2.54 18.65 -7.09
CA MET A 69 2.38 18.32 -5.68
C MET A 69 3.36 19.10 -4.80
N ARG A 70 4.62 19.26 -5.22
CA ARG A 70 5.64 20.03 -4.49
C ARG A 70 5.35 21.52 -4.48
N GLU A 71 4.74 22.07 -5.53
CA GLU A 71 4.41 23.49 -5.64
C GLU A 71 3.14 23.83 -4.82
N GLN A 72 2.13 22.95 -4.84
CA GLN A 72 0.81 23.26 -4.30
C GLN A 72 0.64 22.88 -2.81
N PHE A 73 1.45 21.94 -2.30
CA PHE A 73 1.27 21.38 -0.95
C PHE A 73 2.56 21.42 -0.13
N GLU A 74 2.39 21.40 1.19
CA GLU A 74 3.52 21.26 2.11
C GLU A 74 4.17 19.86 1.94
N VAL A 75 5.45 19.87 1.58
CA VAL A 75 6.25 18.65 1.55
C VAL A 75 6.73 18.32 2.96
N VAL A 76 6.41 17.12 3.42
CA VAL A 76 6.79 16.64 4.75
C VAL A 76 7.61 15.37 4.67
N THR A 77 8.45 15.14 5.69
CA THR A 77 9.18 13.88 5.87
C THR A 77 8.78 13.25 7.19
N MET A 78 8.35 11.99 7.16
CA MET A 78 7.93 11.24 8.35
C MET A 78 8.55 9.85 8.38
N ALA A 79 9.06 9.45 9.55
CA ALA A 79 9.46 8.07 9.81
C ALA A 79 8.21 7.22 10.10
N LEU A 80 7.83 6.36 9.16
CA LEU A 80 6.62 5.56 9.24
C LEU A 80 6.92 4.08 8.96
N THR A 81 6.31 3.21 9.76
CA THR A 81 6.43 1.77 9.62
C THR A 81 5.36 1.22 8.68
N LEU A 82 5.79 0.39 7.74
CA LEU A 82 4.92 -0.46 6.94
C LEU A 82 5.12 -1.92 7.32
N GLU A 83 4.02 -2.64 7.48
CA GLU A 83 4.02 -4.07 7.76
C GLU A 83 3.03 -4.81 6.85
N CYS A 84 3.46 -5.95 6.32
CA CYS A 84 2.57 -6.85 5.59
C CYS A 84 1.60 -7.55 6.55
N GLY A 85 0.31 -7.53 6.28
CA GLY A 85 -0.69 -8.26 7.07
C GLY A 85 -0.48 -9.78 7.15
N GLY A 86 0.53 -10.31 6.46
CA GLY A 86 0.95 -11.71 6.55
C GLY A 86 2.28 -11.92 7.28
N ASN A 87 2.85 -10.88 7.88
CA ASN A 87 4.08 -11.02 8.68
C ASN A 87 3.85 -12.06 9.79
N GLY A 88 4.80 -12.98 10.01
CA GLY A 88 4.63 -14.08 10.95
C GLY A 88 3.84 -15.30 10.43
N ARG A 89 3.37 -15.31 9.17
CA ARG A 89 2.55 -16.41 8.63
C ARG A 89 3.24 -17.76 8.67
N ALA A 90 4.57 -17.80 8.53
CA ALA A 90 5.33 -19.04 8.59
C ALA A 90 5.22 -19.79 9.92
N PHE A 91 4.73 -19.13 10.98
CA PHE A 91 4.61 -19.72 12.32
C PHE A 91 3.23 -20.32 12.61
N PHE A 92 2.28 -20.24 11.66
CA PHE A 92 0.98 -20.87 11.83
C PHE A 92 1.08 -22.41 11.71
N ASP A 93 0.41 -23.11 12.60
CA ASP A 93 0.21 -24.56 12.54
C ASP A 93 -1.30 -24.86 12.76
N PRO A 94 -2.00 -25.44 11.76
CA PRO A 94 -1.49 -25.82 10.42
C PRO A 94 -1.10 -24.62 9.55
N PRO A 95 -0.21 -24.83 8.54
CA PRO A 95 0.29 -23.76 7.70
C PRO A 95 -0.81 -23.01 6.95
N ALA A 96 -0.83 -21.68 7.02
CA ALA A 96 -1.73 -20.83 6.27
C ALA A 96 -1.24 -20.62 4.81
N SER A 97 -2.16 -20.50 3.86
CA SER A 97 -1.82 -20.22 2.46
C SER A 97 -1.22 -18.82 2.26
N GLY A 98 -0.41 -18.67 1.21
CA GLY A 98 0.25 -17.42 0.82
C GLY A 98 1.74 -17.42 1.11
N ASN A 99 2.41 -16.26 0.93
CA ASN A 99 3.84 -16.14 1.19
C ASN A 99 4.15 -16.42 2.66
N GLN A 100 5.12 -17.31 2.89
CA GLN A 100 5.51 -17.75 4.23
C GLN A 100 6.50 -16.75 4.84
N TRP A 101 6.00 -15.55 5.15
CA TRP A 101 6.77 -14.53 5.85
C TRP A 101 7.16 -15.00 7.24
N THR A 102 8.42 -14.83 7.62
CA THR A 102 8.85 -14.95 9.01
C THR A 102 8.58 -13.63 9.76
N LEU A 103 9.58 -12.89 10.16
CA LEU A 103 9.44 -11.61 10.87
C LEU A 103 9.92 -10.41 10.02
N GLY A 104 10.29 -10.63 8.79
CA GLY A 104 10.98 -9.65 7.96
C GLY A 104 10.09 -8.85 7.00
N ALA A 105 8.77 -9.02 7.06
CA ALA A 105 7.84 -8.23 6.24
C ALA A 105 7.39 -6.94 6.94
N VAL A 106 8.32 -6.27 7.61
CA VAL A 106 8.16 -5.00 8.31
C VAL A 106 9.38 -4.12 8.05
N ALA A 107 9.18 -2.81 7.94
CA ALA A 107 10.26 -1.84 7.81
C ALA A 107 9.79 -0.44 8.21
N CYS A 108 10.63 0.32 8.92
CA CYS A 108 10.46 1.73 9.17
C CYS A 108 11.35 2.51 8.22
N SER A 109 10.78 3.46 7.48
CA SER A 109 11.56 4.34 6.58
C SER A 109 11.12 5.78 6.72
N GLU A 110 12.01 6.72 6.39
CA GLU A 110 11.62 8.11 6.22
C GLU A 110 10.96 8.26 4.84
N TRP A 111 9.72 8.70 4.84
CA TRP A 111 8.93 8.93 3.63
C TRP A 111 8.74 10.42 3.43
N THR A 112 9.12 10.92 2.26
CA THR A 112 8.93 12.32 1.88
C THR A 112 7.85 12.42 0.82
N GLY A 113 6.89 13.31 1.04
CA GLY A 113 5.74 13.49 0.17
C GLY A 113 4.80 14.57 0.68
N VAL A 114 3.57 14.54 0.23
CA VAL A 114 2.49 15.44 0.67
C VAL A 114 1.45 14.63 1.46
N ARG A 115 0.76 15.27 2.40
CA ARG A 115 -0.31 14.60 3.15
C ARG A 115 -1.49 14.35 2.23
N LEU A 116 -2.04 13.14 2.25
CA LEU A 116 -3.24 12.83 1.48
C LEU A 116 -4.40 13.76 1.87
N ARG A 117 -4.56 14.06 3.16
CA ARG A 117 -5.58 14.99 3.67
C ARG A 117 -5.54 16.33 2.95
N ASP A 118 -4.36 16.95 2.83
CA ASP A 118 -4.23 18.28 2.25
C ASP A 118 -4.65 18.29 0.77
N VAL A 119 -4.33 17.22 0.04
CA VAL A 119 -4.75 17.02 -1.35
C VAL A 119 -6.27 16.82 -1.45
N LEU A 120 -6.86 16.01 -0.57
CA LEU A 120 -8.31 15.77 -0.55
C LEU A 120 -9.10 17.02 -0.15
N GLU A 121 -8.59 17.81 0.79
CA GLU A 121 -9.18 19.12 1.17
C GLU A 121 -9.17 20.09 -0.03
N ALA A 122 -8.08 20.14 -0.79
CA ALA A 122 -7.98 20.97 -1.99
C ALA A 122 -8.92 20.50 -3.11
N ALA A 123 -9.12 19.19 -3.25
CA ALA A 123 -10.10 18.63 -4.20
C ALA A 123 -11.57 18.87 -3.78
N GLY A 124 -11.82 19.15 -2.49
CA GLY A 124 -13.15 19.33 -1.95
C GLY A 124 -13.91 18.00 -1.81
N VAL A 125 -13.75 17.32 -0.67
CA VAL A 125 -14.46 16.06 -0.40
C VAL A 125 -15.96 16.31 -0.25
N GLN A 126 -16.77 15.65 -1.07
CA GLN A 126 -18.25 15.78 -0.99
C GLN A 126 -18.82 15.01 0.19
N ASP A 127 -19.91 15.51 0.77
CA ASP A 127 -20.57 14.94 1.97
C ASP A 127 -20.94 13.45 1.83
N GLY A 128 -21.18 12.96 0.62
CA GLY A 128 -21.50 11.56 0.36
C GLY A 128 -20.30 10.61 0.32
N ALA A 129 -19.06 11.12 0.35
CA ALA A 129 -17.86 10.29 0.28
C ALA A 129 -17.61 9.58 1.61
N ILE A 130 -17.60 8.26 1.61
CA ILE A 130 -17.30 7.45 2.80
C ILE A 130 -16.02 6.64 2.69
N TYR A 131 -15.51 6.45 1.47
CA TYR A 131 -14.36 5.58 1.22
C TYR A 131 -13.51 6.08 0.05
N THR A 132 -12.20 5.80 0.10
CA THR A 132 -11.30 5.99 -1.04
C THR A 132 -11.04 4.66 -1.74
N ALA A 133 -10.75 4.68 -3.02
CA ALA A 133 -10.27 3.56 -3.82
C ALA A 133 -8.92 3.92 -4.44
N HIS A 134 -7.94 3.03 -4.33
CA HIS A 134 -6.57 3.29 -4.77
C HIS A 134 -6.21 2.37 -5.93
N TYR A 135 -5.63 2.95 -6.98
CA TYR A 135 -5.22 2.23 -8.19
C TYR A 135 -3.73 2.45 -8.46
N GLY A 136 -3.07 1.41 -8.88
CA GLY A 136 -1.66 1.44 -9.26
C GLY A 136 -1.46 0.95 -10.69
N ALA A 137 -0.28 1.23 -11.24
CA ALA A 137 0.11 0.81 -12.59
C ALA A 137 0.68 -0.62 -12.64
N ASP A 138 0.68 -1.37 -11.53
CA ASP A 138 1.18 -2.74 -11.52
C ASP A 138 0.34 -3.67 -12.41
N VAL A 139 1.01 -4.62 -13.06
CA VAL A 139 0.41 -5.48 -14.07
C VAL A 139 -0.03 -6.80 -13.45
N HIS A 140 -1.25 -7.25 -13.77
CA HIS A 140 -1.76 -8.53 -13.31
C HIS A 140 -0.86 -9.69 -13.80
N LEU A 141 -0.73 -10.76 -13.00
CA LEU A 141 0.15 -11.90 -13.30
C LEU A 141 -0.17 -12.60 -14.64
N SER A 142 -1.41 -12.50 -15.13
CA SER A 142 -1.79 -13.00 -16.46
C SER A 142 -1.30 -12.13 -17.61
N GLY A 143 -0.83 -10.90 -17.34
CA GLY A 143 -0.50 -9.92 -18.37
C GLY A 143 -1.72 -9.21 -18.97
N ASP A 144 -2.92 -9.47 -18.45
CA ASP A 144 -4.17 -8.87 -18.91
C ASP A 144 -4.24 -7.42 -18.38
N PRO A 145 -4.28 -6.40 -19.26
CA PRO A 145 -4.30 -4.99 -18.88
C PRO A 145 -5.63 -4.56 -18.23
N ASP A 146 -6.71 -5.31 -18.46
CA ASP A 146 -8.03 -5.01 -17.91
C ASP A 146 -8.22 -5.58 -16.48
N ARG A 147 -7.21 -6.25 -15.96
CA ARG A 147 -7.23 -6.86 -14.63
C ARG A 147 -6.23 -6.19 -13.69
N LEU A 148 -6.75 -5.69 -12.58
CA LEU A 148 -5.91 -5.15 -11.51
C LEU A 148 -5.41 -6.28 -10.60
N PRO A 149 -4.12 -6.32 -10.23
CA PRO A 149 -3.62 -7.30 -9.25
C PRO A 149 -4.13 -7.03 -7.85
N ILE A 150 -4.28 -5.77 -7.51
CA ILE A 150 -4.77 -5.26 -6.23
C ILE A 150 -5.34 -3.85 -6.41
N SER A 151 -6.42 -3.56 -5.70
CA SER A 151 -6.94 -2.22 -5.49
C SER A 151 -7.59 -2.19 -4.11
N ARG A 152 -6.94 -1.49 -3.17
CA ARG A 152 -7.42 -1.33 -1.81
C ARG A 152 -7.98 0.08 -1.63
N GLY A 153 -8.60 0.33 -0.49
CA GLY A 153 -9.12 1.64 -0.13
C GLY A 153 -9.04 1.87 1.37
N LEU A 154 -9.46 3.06 1.79
CA LEU A 154 -9.52 3.49 3.19
C LEU A 154 -10.87 4.17 3.46
N PRO A 155 -11.44 4.04 4.67
CA PRO A 155 -12.47 4.97 5.14
C PRO A 155 -11.97 6.41 5.04
N ILE A 156 -12.86 7.35 4.77
CA ILE A 156 -12.49 8.78 4.67
C ILE A 156 -11.83 9.26 5.95
N GLU A 157 -12.30 8.86 7.13
CA GLU A 157 -11.71 9.25 8.41
C GLU A 157 -10.23 8.85 8.50
N LYS A 158 -9.84 7.69 7.95
CA LYS A 158 -8.43 7.29 7.90
C LYS A 158 -7.66 8.07 6.86
N ALA A 159 -8.23 8.29 5.68
CA ALA A 159 -7.59 9.05 4.60
C ALA A 159 -7.27 10.50 5.02
N MET A 160 -8.11 11.08 5.89
CA MET A 160 -7.98 12.45 6.41
C MET A 160 -7.06 12.57 7.64
N THR A 161 -6.38 11.51 8.06
CA THR A 161 -5.39 11.61 9.14
C THR A 161 -4.08 12.24 8.66
N ASP A 162 -3.37 12.92 9.58
CA ASP A 162 -2.15 13.68 9.30
C ASP A 162 -0.97 12.84 8.79
N ASN A 163 -1.01 11.54 8.98
CA ASN A 163 0.10 10.63 8.73
C ASN A 163 -0.06 9.74 7.50
N VAL A 164 -1.11 9.92 6.70
CA VAL A 164 -1.24 9.25 5.39
C VAL A 164 -0.57 10.11 4.34
N LEU A 165 0.45 9.56 3.66
CA LEU A 165 1.25 10.31 2.69
C LEU A 165 1.09 9.78 1.27
N ILE A 166 1.06 10.69 0.31
CA ILE A 166 1.41 10.46 -1.08
C ILE A 166 2.91 10.70 -1.17
N ALA A 167 3.71 9.62 -1.12
CA ALA A 167 5.16 9.69 -1.03
C ALA A 167 5.82 9.55 -2.41
N PHE A 168 6.86 10.32 -2.65
CA PHE A 168 7.69 10.30 -3.86
C PHE A 168 9.19 10.18 -3.56
N GLU A 169 9.61 10.21 -2.27
CA GLU A 169 10.98 9.91 -1.84
C GLU A 169 10.98 8.97 -0.62
N MET A 170 12.09 8.30 -0.41
CA MET A 170 12.32 7.36 0.67
C MET A 170 13.77 7.46 1.16
N ASN A 171 13.97 7.66 2.47
CA ASN A 171 15.28 7.76 3.11
C ASN A 171 16.21 8.80 2.43
N GLY A 172 15.66 9.98 2.11
CA GLY A 172 16.41 11.10 1.52
C GLY A 172 16.79 10.94 0.05
N GLY A 173 16.17 9.99 -0.67
CA GLY A 173 16.38 9.78 -2.10
C GLY A 173 15.11 9.32 -2.83
N PRO A 174 15.18 9.09 -4.14
CA PRO A 174 14.03 8.63 -4.91
C PRO A 174 13.54 7.27 -4.40
N LEU A 175 12.24 7.01 -4.56
CA LEU A 175 11.68 5.69 -4.27
C LEU A 175 12.38 4.60 -5.09
N HIS A 176 12.63 3.46 -4.46
CA HIS A 176 13.10 2.30 -5.21
C HIS A 176 11.96 1.71 -6.06
N PRO A 177 12.18 1.29 -7.33
CA PRO A 177 11.13 0.72 -8.19
C PRO A 177 10.31 -0.39 -7.50
N MET A 178 10.97 -1.33 -6.80
CA MET A 178 10.30 -2.39 -6.03
C MET A 178 9.48 -1.89 -4.83
N ASN A 179 9.71 -0.66 -4.39
CA ASN A 179 8.95 -0.03 -3.31
C ASN A 179 7.90 0.97 -3.81
N GLY A 180 7.68 1.07 -5.14
CA GLY A 180 6.56 1.78 -5.73
C GLY A 180 6.90 3.13 -6.34
N ALA A 181 8.16 3.35 -6.83
CA ALA A 181 8.50 4.53 -7.61
C ALA A 181 7.60 4.69 -8.84
N PRO A 182 7.32 5.93 -9.29
CA PRO A 182 7.80 7.18 -8.69
C PRO A 182 6.91 7.72 -7.57
N VAL A 183 5.66 7.23 -7.43
CA VAL A 183 4.69 7.68 -6.41
C VAL A 183 4.02 6.49 -5.76
N ARG A 184 3.87 6.54 -4.45
CA ARG A 184 3.13 5.56 -3.67
C ARG A 184 2.31 6.18 -2.56
N LEU A 185 1.28 5.46 -2.09
CA LEU A 185 0.62 5.76 -0.83
C LEU A 185 1.37 5.10 0.34
N VAL A 186 1.42 5.79 1.49
CA VAL A 186 1.94 5.27 2.76
C VAL A 186 0.86 5.45 3.82
N VAL A 187 0.38 4.34 4.37
CA VAL A 187 -0.74 4.29 5.34
C VAL A 187 -0.26 3.57 6.61
N PRO A 188 0.33 4.31 7.55
CA PRO A 188 0.87 3.72 8.77
C PRO A 188 -0.24 3.17 9.68
N GLY A 189 0.09 2.09 10.41
CA GLY A 189 -0.83 1.41 11.32
C GLY A 189 -1.91 0.56 10.63
N TRP A 190 -1.91 0.51 9.29
CA TRP A 190 -2.78 -0.33 8.48
C TRP A 190 -1.95 -1.39 7.74
N PRO A 191 -2.58 -2.51 7.29
CA PRO A 191 -1.86 -3.51 6.50
C PRO A 191 -1.14 -2.86 5.31
N GLY A 192 0.11 -3.24 5.07
CA GLY A 192 0.93 -2.68 4.00
C GLY A 192 0.30 -2.76 2.61
N SER A 193 -0.71 -3.63 2.43
CA SER A 193 -1.52 -3.70 1.20
C SER A 193 -2.36 -2.45 0.93
N CYS A 194 -2.66 -1.62 1.95
CA CYS A 194 -3.36 -0.35 1.79
C CYS A 194 -2.42 0.77 1.28
N SER A 195 -1.10 0.55 1.40
CA SER A 195 -0.08 1.47 0.91
C SER A 195 0.23 1.19 -0.56
N GLN A 196 -0.71 1.58 -1.45
CA GLN A 196 -0.65 1.32 -2.90
C GLN A 196 0.64 1.83 -3.51
N LYS A 197 1.35 0.97 -4.26
CA LYS A 197 2.55 1.29 -5.03
C LYS A 197 2.20 1.71 -6.45
N TRP A 198 3.14 2.42 -7.11
CA TRP A 198 2.95 2.91 -8.47
C TRP A 198 1.60 3.59 -8.62
N LEU A 199 1.28 4.47 -7.68
CA LEU A 199 -0.03 5.07 -7.51
C LEU A 199 -0.35 5.98 -8.69
N THR A 200 -1.49 5.74 -9.35
CA THR A 200 -1.97 6.50 -10.51
C THR A 200 -3.29 7.21 -10.25
N ARG A 201 -4.10 6.70 -9.32
CA ARG A 201 -5.43 7.27 -9.07
C ARG A 201 -5.91 6.99 -7.65
N ILE A 202 -6.56 7.99 -7.06
CA ILE A 202 -7.37 7.87 -5.85
C ILE A 202 -8.78 8.35 -6.20
N GLN A 203 -9.77 7.49 -6.02
CA GLN A 203 -11.18 7.78 -6.27
C GLN A 203 -11.97 7.82 -4.96
N LEU A 204 -12.76 8.86 -4.74
CA LEU A 204 -13.66 8.95 -3.60
C LEU A 204 -15.02 8.35 -3.93
N ARG A 205 -15.58 7.56 -3.01
CA ARG A 205 -16.79 6.74 -3.23
C ARG A 205 -17.78 6.88 -2.09
N ASP A 206 -19.07 6.68 -2.40
CA ASP A 206 -20.18 6.58 -1.45
C ASP A 206 -20.43 5.17 -0.91
N VAL A 207 -19.58 4.23 -1.29
CA VAL A 207 -19.63 2.82 -0.87
C VAL A 207 -18.24 2.34 -0.49
N VAL A 208 -18.15 1.34 0.37
CA VAL A 208 -16.88 0.64 0.65
C VAL A 208 -16.30 0.10 -0.66
N HIS A 209 -15.01 0.31 -0.86
CA HIS A 209 -14.36 -0.13 -2.09
C HIS A 209 -14.47 -1.65 -2.27
N ASP A 210 -14.80 -2.08 -3.48
CA ASP A 210 -15.06 -3.47 -3.88
C ASP A 210 -14.05 -4.02 -4.90
N GLY A 211 -12.90 -3.34 -5.04
CA GLY A 211 -11.82 -3.76 -5.94
C GLY A 211 -11.14 -5.07 -5.54
N PRO A 212 -10.22 -5.56 -6.40
CA PRO A 212 -9.47 -6.79 -6.10
C PRO A 212 -8.74 -6.73 -4.75
N LYS A 213 -8.92 -7.75 -3.93
CA LYS A 213 -8.42 -7.87 -2.56
C LYS A 213 -9.17 -7.02 -1.51
N MET A 214 -10.33 -6.44 -1.87
CA MET A 214 -11.27 -5.85 -0.92
C MET A 214 -12.43 -6.79 -0.59
N THR A 215 -12.75 -7.73 -1.47
CA THR A 215 -13.83 -8.71 -1.31
C THR A 215 -13.29 -10.13 -1.08
N GLY A 216 -14.15 -11.03 -0.62
CA GLY A 216 -13.77 -12.40 -0.27
C GLY A 216 -12.90 -12.47 0.98
N ARG A 217 -12.10 -13.52 1.11
CA ARG A 217 -11.24 -13.76 2.29
C ARG A 217 -9.87 -13.05 2.25
N SER A 218 -9.54 -12.33 1.18
CA SER A 218 -8.25 -11.65 1.06
C SER A 218 -8.15 -10.46 2.00
N TYR A 219 -7.09 -10.42 2.83
CA TYR A 219 -6.87 -9.37 3.83
C TYR A 219 -8.05 -9.19 4.80
N ARG A 220 -8.65 -10.33 5.16
CA ARG A 220 -9.71 -10.38 6.16
C ARG A 220 -9.36 -11.41 7.23
N VAL A 221 -9.90 -11.22 8.41
CA VAL A 221 -9.77 -12.12 9.56
C VAL A 221 -11.16 -12.48 10.05
N PRO A 222 -11.34 -13.65 10.69
CA PRO A 222 -12.59 -13.93 11.40
C PRO A 222 -12.89 -12.85 12.45
N ALA A 223 -14.15 -12.46 12.57
CA ALA A 223 -14.63 -11.49 13.56
C ALA A 223 -14.51 -11.99 15.02
N TYR A 224 -14.21 -13.27 15.21
CA TYR A 224 -14.10 -13.93 16.49
C TYR A 224 -12.93 -14.93 16.50
N GLN A 225 -12.52 -15.35 17.69
CA GLN A 225 -11.46 -16.35 17.85
C GLN A 225 -11.92 -17.71 17.31
N VAL A 226 -11.05 -18.35 16.52
CA VAL A 226 -11.30 -19.65 15.90
C VAL A 226 -10.28 -20.69 16.35
N ALA A 227 -10.70 -21.94 16.47
CA ALA A 227 -9.80 -23.05 16.71
C ALA A 227 -9.09 -23.48 15.41
N PRO A 228 -7.88 -24.07 15.47
CA PRO A 228 -7.22 -24.63 14.31
C PRO A 228 -8.14 -25.60 13.54
N GLY A 229 -8.31 -25.38 12.22
CA GLY A 229 -9.15 -26.19 11.35
C GLY A 229 -10.66 -25.92 11.43
N GLN A 230 -11.09 -24.96 12.27
CA GLN A 230 -12.49 -24.54 12.31
C GLN A 230 -12.89 -23.85 11.01
N GLU A 231 -14.02 -24.27 10.43
CA GLU A 231 -14.63 -23.56 9.29
C GLU A 231 -15.30 -22.28 9.77
N VAL A 232 -15.11 -21.19 9.00
CA VAL A 232 -15.70 -19.87 9.26
C VAL A 232 -16.51 -19.48 8.03
N PRO A 233 -17.79 -19.09 8.17
CA PRO A 233 -18.60 -18.55 7.08
C PRO A 233 -17.96 -17.29 6.47
N ASP A 234 -18.16 -17.05 5.18
CA ASP A 234 -17.55 -15.91 4.48
C ASP A 234 -18.04 -14.55 5.02
N GLU A 235 -19.28 -14.48 5.48
CA GLU A 235 -19.91 -13.30 6.10
C GLU A 235 -19.27 -12.91 7.43
N ASP A 236 -18.62 -13.85 8.10
CA ASP A 236 -17.97 -13.64 9.40
C ASP A 236 -16.52 -13.13 9.27
N PHE A 237 -16.08 -12.78 8.06
CA PHE A 237 -14.76 -12.21 7.85
C PHE A 237 -14.81 -10.69 7.79
N GLU A 238 -14.00 -10.03 8.60
CA GLU A 238 -13.83 -8.58 8.66
C GLU A 238 -12.55 -8.12 7.96
N ILE A 239 -12.57 -6.91 7.38
CA ILE A 239 -11.38 -6.29 6.78
C ILE A 239 -10.36 -6.00 7.87
N ILE A 240 -9.11 -6.35 7.65
CA ILE A 240 -8.01 -5.95 8.54
C ILE A 240 -7.78 -4.44 8.36
N GLU A 241 -8.11 -3.65 9.37
CA GLU A 241 -7.97 -2.19 9.38
C GLU A 241 -6.79 -1.73 10.26
N ARG A 242 -6.32 -2.59 11.16
CA ARG A 242 -5.22 -2.26 12.07
C ARG A 242 -4.19 -3.37 12.08
N MET A 243 -2.93 -2.96 12.16
CA MET A 243 -1.81 -3.83 12.46
C MET A 243 -1.49 -3.73 13.94
N PRO A 244 -1.08 -4.84 14.57
CA PRO A 244 -0.72 -4.86 15.98
C PRO A 244 0.46 -3.95 16.30
#